data_61be88f93180248f500fc361df97af73
#
_entry.id   61be88f93180248f500fc361df97af73
#
_cell.length_a   1.000
_cell.length_b   1.000
_cell.length_c   1.000
_cell.angle_alpha   90.00
_cell.angle_beta   90.00
_cell.angle_gamma   90.00
#
_symmetry.space_group_name_H-M   'P 1'
#
loop_
_entity.id
_entity.type
_entity.pdbx_description
1 polymer ?
#
loop_
_entity_poly.entity_id
_entity_poly.type
_entity_poly.pdbx_seq_one_letter_code
_entity_poly.pdbx_strand_id
1 'polypeptide(L)'
;MKNNIKIEIIPCLQDNYSYLIIDENKNDACVVDPSEAKPIINFIEKENINLKYILNTHHHFDHIGGNIELKEKYDSIVVGYKYDAERIPEINVLVEDNQIWKEDNFEAKIIHIPGHTTGHIAFYFFNEKIIFTGDTLFSLGCGKIFEGTYKEMFESLSKIKNLPEDTKIYCGHEYTLQNSKFCIEHDPQNQDLQRKITKINEKL
;
A
#
# COMPACT_ATOMS: atom_id res chain seq x y z
N MET A 1 6.40 25.47 1.53
CA MET A 1 5.00 25.31 1.97
C MET A 1 4.85 23.88 2.45
N LYS A 2 4.14 23.63 3.54
CA LYS A 2 3.87 22.24 3.99
C LYS A 2 2.97 21.59 2.96
N ASN A 3 3.35 20.42 2.45
CA ASN A 3 2.48 19.65 1.55
C ASN A 3 1.24 19.27 2.35
N ASN A 4 0.07 19.64 1.85
CA ASN A 4 -1.20 19.27 2.47
C ASN A 4 -1.66 17.96 1.81
N ILE A 5 -1.11 16.84 2.30
CA ILE A 5 -1.40 15.50 1.78
C ILE A 5 -2.55 14.88 2.55
N LYS A 6 -3.59 14.49 1.83
CA LYS A 6 -4.74 13.73 2.33
C LYS A 6 -4.68 12.31 1.80
N ILE A 7 -5.02 11.33 2.64
CA ILE A 7 -5.15 9.93 2.23
C ILE A 7 -6.62 9.55 2.25
N GLU A 8 -7.11 9.04 1.11
CA GLU A 8 -8.43 8.43 1.00
C GLU A 8 -8.30 6.93 0.79
N ILE A 9 -9.08 6.17 1.52
CA ILE A 9 -9.13 4.71 1.44
C ILE A 9 -10.28 4.34 0.52
N ILE A 10 -9.99 3.65 -0.56
CA ILE A 10 -10.98 3.18 -1.51
C ILE A 10 -11.10 1.66 -1.37
N PRO A 11 -12.19 1.16 -0.74
CA PRO A 11 -12.45 -0.28 -0.71
C PRO A 11 -12.68 -0.81 -2.13
N CYS A 12 -12.00 -1.89 -2.46
CA CYS A 12 -12.04 -2.53 -3.77
C CYS A 12 -12.24 -4.04 -3.60
N LEU A 13 -12.78 -4.70 -4.61
CA LEU A 13 -13.02 -6.15 -4.62
C LEU A 13 -13.78 -6.61 -3.35
N GLN A 14 -13.28 -7.65 -2.69
CA GLN A 14 -13.91 -8.20 -1.47
C GLN A 14 -13.32 -7.60 -0.18
N ASP A 15 -12.01 -7.43 -0.12
CA ASP A 15 -11.29 -7.01 1.09
C ASP A 15 -10.02 -6.19 0.78
N ASN A 16 -9.81 -5.78 -0.49
CA ASN A 16 -8.68 -4.96 -0.90
C ASN A 16 -8.89 -3.49 -0.54
N TYR A 17 -7.78 -2.83 -0.24
CA TYR A 17 -7.69 -1.39 -0.13
C TYR A 17 -6.79 -0.80 -1.22
N SER A 18 -7.35 0.10 -2.03
CA SER A 18 -6.57 1.04 -2.83
C SER A 18 -6.53 2.39 -2.12
N TYR A 19 -5.45 3.15 -2.30
CA TYR A 19 -5.27 4.41 -1.57
C TYR A 19 -5.04 5.56 -2.54
N LEU A 20 -5.81 6.64 -2.41
CA LEU A 20 -5.52 7.90 -3.08
C LEU A 20 -4.72 8.80 -2.14
N ILE A 21 -3.55 9.23 -2.59
CA ILE A 21 -2.68 10.21 -1.94
C ILE A 21 -2.91 11.52 -2.67
N ILE A 22 -3.59 12.46 -2.04
CA ILE A 22 -4.08 13.69 -2.68
C ILE A 22 -3.30 14.90 -2.16
N ASP A 23 -2.70 15.66 -3.06
CA ASP A 23 -2.22 17.02 -2.76
C ASP A 23 -3.41 17.99 -2.83
N GLU A 24 -3.95 18.36 -1.68
CA GLU A 24 -5.12 19.25 -1.59
C GLU A 24 -4.87 20.66 -2.14
N ASN A 25 -3.61 21.07 -2.35
CA ASN A 25 -3.32 22.38 -2.91
C ASN A 25 -3.50 22.42 -4.46
N LYS A 26 -3.31 21.28 -5.14
CA LYS A 26 -3.36 21.16 -6.60
C LYS A 26 -4.46 20.25 -7.09
N ASN A 27 -5.10 19.46 -6.22
CA ASN A 27 -5.96 18.34 -6.55
C ASN A 27 -5.28 17.25 -7.42
N ASP A 28 -3.94 17.20 -7.39
CA ASP A 28 -3.20 16.12 -8.01
C ASP A 28 -3.15 14.91 -7.07
N ALA A 29 -3.16 13.71 -7.61
CA ALA A 29 -3.12 12.49 -6.80
C ALA A 29 -2.23 11.40 -7.38
N CYS A 30 -1.73 10.54 -6.47
CA CYS A 30 -1.27 9.19 -6.75
C CYS A 30 -2.33 8.18 -6.29
N VAL A 31 -2.45 7.05 -6.97
CA VAL A 31 -3.15 5.88 -6.44
C VAL A 31 -2.15 4.77 -6.13
N VAL A 32 -2.25 4.15 -4.96
CA VAL A 32 -1.47 2.97 -4.60
C VAL A 32 -2.33 1.73 -4.77
N ASP A 33 -1.79 0.74 -5.48
CA ASP A 33 -2.38 -0.58 -5.72
C ASP A 33 -3.86 -0.52 -6.16
N PRO A 34 -4.14 0.01 -7.36
CA PRO A 34 -5.51 0.07 -7.86
C PRO A 34 -6.02 -1.33 -8.21
N SER A 35 -6.70 -1.98 -7.27
CA SER A 35 -7.24 -3.34 -7.42
C SER A 35 -8.24 -3.45 -8.56
N GLU A 36 -9.07 -2.42 -8.73
CA GLU A 36 -10.02 -2.23 -9.82
C GLU A 36 -10.23 -0.74 -10.09
N ALA A 37 -10.48 -0.37 -11.35
CA ALA A 37 -10.54 1.03 -11.75
C ALA A 37 -11.83 1.73 -11.32
N LYS A 38 -12.97 1.07 -11.39
CA LYS A 38 -14.30 1.70 -11.26
C LYS A 38 -14.53 2.45 -9.93
N PRO A 39 -14.25 1.91 -8.74
CA PRO A 39 -14.41 2.64 -7.48
C PRO A 39 -13.53 3.88 -7.43
N ILE A 40 -12.30 3.78 -7.95
CA ILE A 40 -11.32 4.84 -7.98
C ILE A 40 -11.79 5.95 -8.93
N ILE A 41 -12.23 5.61 -10.14
CA ILE A 41 -12.79 6.56 -11.13
C ILE A 41 -13.97 7.32 -10.53
N ASN A 42 -14.91 6.62 -9.90
CA ASN A 42 -16.08 7.24 -9.29
C ASN A 42 -15.70 8.30 -8.24
N PHE A 43 -14.68 8.01 -7.42
CA PHE A 43 -14.19 8.94 -6.41
C PHE A 43 -13.49 10.14 -7.05
N ILE A 44 -12.58 9.89 -8.01
CA ILE A 44 -11.81 10.92 -8.72
C ILE A 44 -12.74 11.91 -9.44
N GLU A 45 -13.75 11.40 -10.16
CA GLU A 45 -14.70 12.24 -10.89
C GLU A 45 -15.58 13.07 -9.95
N LYS A 46 -16.05 12.46 -8.85
CA LYS A 46 -16.88 13.16 -7.85
C LYS A 46 -16.11 14.30 -7.18
N GLU A 47 -14.86 14.08 -6.81
CA GLU A 47 -14.04 15.05 -6.08
C GLU A 47 -13.21 15.97 -7.01
N ASN A 48 -13.32 15.81 -8.35
CA ASN A 48 -12.58 16.55 -9.37
C ASN A 48 -11.05 16.49 -9.16
N ILE A 49 -10.52 15.28 -8.96
CA ILE A 49 -9.11 14.99 -8.72
C ILE A 49 -8.40 14.69 -10.04
N ASN A 50 -7.14 15.10 -10.15
CA ASN A 50 -6.27 14.84 -11.28
C ASN A 50 -5.31 13.68 -10.94
N LEU A 51 -5.59 12.47 -11.44
CA LEU A 51 -4.74 11.30 -11.21
C LEU A 51 -3.47 11.37 -12.07
N LYS A 52 -2.32 11.55 -11.42
CA LYS A 52 -1.01 11.67 -12.08
C LYS A 52 -0.23 10.35 -12.09
N TYR A 53 -0.27 9.61 -11.00
CA TYR A 53 0.61 8.46 -10.80
C TYR A 53 -0.15 7.26 -10.27
N ILE A 54 0.26 6.08 -10.73
CA ILE A 54 -0.16 4.78 -10.23
C ILE A 54 1.07 4.12 -9.62
N LEU A 55 1.03 3.81 -8.33
CA LEU A 55 2.14 3.24 -7.58
C LEU A 55 1.82 1.78 -7.24
N ASN A 56 2.57 0.83 -7.77
CA ASN A 56 2.34 -0.59 -7.48
C ASN A 56 3.38 -1.14 -6.51
N THR A 57 2.90 -1.72 -5.40
CA THR A 57 3.77 -2.37 -4.42
C THR A 57 4.29 -3.70 -4.92
N HIS A 58 3.49 -4.45 -5.68
CA HIS A 58 3.85 -5.72 -6.29
C HIS A 58 2.89 -6.07 -7.45
N HIS A 59 3.11 -7.19 -8.10
CA HIS A 59 2.49 -7.55 -9.38
C HIS A 59 1.20 -8.37 -9.29
N HIS A 60 0.70 -8.74 -8.10
CA HIS A 60 -0.53 -9.54 -8.03
C HIS A 60 -1.71 -8.79 -8.63
N PHE A 61 -2.60 -9.54 -9.31
CA PHE A 61 -3.63 -8.94 -10.16
C PHE A 61 -4.59 -8.03 -9.38
N ASP A 62 -4.83 -8.34 -8.13
CA ASP A 62 -5.68 -7.58 -7.22
C ASP A 62 -5.00 -6.32 -6.64
N HIS A 63 -3.79 -5.99 -7.11
CA HIS A 63 -3.09 -4.73 -6.85
C HIS A 63 -2.81 -3.92 -8.12
N ILE A 64 -2.96 -4.55 -9.29
CA ILE A 64 -2.67 -3.94 -10.60
C ILE A 64 -3.86 -3.95 -11.55
N GLY A 65 -5.01 -4.52 -11.13
CA GLY A 65 -6.16 -4.74 -12.01
C GLY A 65 -6.76 -3.47 -12.62
N GLY A 66 -6.59 -2.33 -11.93
CA GLY A 66 -7.03 -1.03 -12.42
C GLY A 66 -6.02 -0.28 -13.31
N ASN A 67 -4.76 -0.74 -13.41
CA ASN A 67 -3.68 0.00 -14.07
C ASN A 67 -4.02 0.47 -15.47
N ILE A 68 -4.42 -0.46 -16.35
CA ILE A 68 -4.65 -0.19 -17.78
C ILE A 68 -5.75 0.85 -17.94
N GLU A 69 -6.92 0.63 -17.33
CA GLU A 69 -8.07 1.52 -17.49
C GLU A 69 -7.80 2.91 -16.91
N LEU A 70 -7.14 3.00 -15.74
CA LEU A 70 -6.78 4.29 -15.13
C LEU A 70 -5.76 5.04 -15.96
N LYS A 71 -4.74 4.35 -16.47
CA LYS A 71 -3.72 4.96 -17.33
C LYS A 71 -4.33 5.47 -18.63
N GLU A 72 -5.14 4.67 -19.32
CA GLU A 72 -5.80 5.07 -20.56
C GLU A 72 -6.72 6.30 -20.35
N LYS A 73 -7.43 6.33 -19.22
CA LYS A 73 -8.40 7.40 -18.94
C LYS A 73 -7.75 8.71 -18.52
N TYR A 74 -6.67 8.67 -17.73
CA TYR A 74 -6.08 9.85 -17.09
C TYR A 74 -4.67 10.18 -17.58
N ASP A 75 -4.11 9.39 -18.51
CA ASP A 75 -2.71 9.48 -18.97
C ASP A 75 -1.72 9.41 -17.79
N SER A 76 -2.04 8.56 -16.79
CA SER A 76 -1.28 8.43 -15.56
C SER A 76 0.03 7.67 -15.78
N ILE A 77 1.05 8.00 -15.01
CA ILE A 77 2.37 7.35 -15.05
C ILE A 77 2.38 6.18 -14.06
N VAL A 78 2.63 4.96 -14.55
CA VAL A 78 2.73 3.75 -13.70
C VAL A 78 4.15 3.59 -13.20
N VAL A 79 4.30 3.46 -11.87
CA VAL A 79 5.56 3.34 -11.14
C VAL A 79 5.59 2.01 -10.41
N GLY A 80 6.65 1.24 -10.56
CA GLY A 80 6.80 -0.04 -9.88
C GLY A 80 8.25 -0.52 -9.85
N TYR A 81 8.48 -1.65 -9.16
CA TYR A 81 9.82 -2.16 -8.95
C TYR A 81 10.43 -2.71 -10.25
N LYS A 82 11.70 -2.39 -10.50
CA LYS A 82 12.39 -2.77 -11.76
C LYS A 82 12.38 -4.28 -12.04
N TYR A 83 12.44 -5.11 -10.99
CA TYR A 83 12.44 -6.56 -11.17
C TYR A 83 11.03 -7.15 -11.40
N ASP A 84 9.99 -6.33 -11.27
CA ASP A 84 8.61 -6.67 -11.63
C ASP A 84 8.15 -6.05 -12.96
N ALA A 85 9.06 -5.44 -13.72
CA ALA A 85 8.74 -4.71 -14.95
C ALA A 85 7.94 -5.53 -15.98
N GLU A 86 8.21 -6.84 -16.09
CA GLU A 86 7.49 -7.73 -17.02
C GLU A 86 6.14 -8.22 -16.46
N ARG A 87 5.90 -8.02 -15.16
CA ARG A 87 4.71 -8.52 -14.44
C ARG A 87 3.69 -7.42 -14.12
N ILE A 88 4.13 -6.15 -14.11
CA ILE A 88 3.25 -4.99 -13.89
C ILE A 88 2.88 -4.39 -15.24
N PRO A 89 1.58 -4.40 -15.63
CA PRO A 89 1.16 -3.87 -16.92
C PRO A 89 1.36 -2.36 -16.97
N GLU A 90 1.75 -1.88 -18.18
CA GLU A 90 1.85 -0.45 -18.48
C GLU A 90 2.87 0.35 -17.64
N ILE A 91 3.82 -0.31 -16.99
CA ILE A 91 4.84 0.36 -16.18
C ILE A 91 5.68 1.34 -17.02
N ASN A 92 5.84 2.56 -16.50
CA ASN A 92 6.61 3.63 -17.17
C ASN A 92 7.89 3.97 -16.42
N VAL A 93 7.83 3.96 -15.08
CA VAL A 93 8.95 4.35 -14.21
C VAL A 93 9.36 3.17 -13.37
N LEU A 94 10.61 2.75 -13.53
CA LEU A 94 11.22 1.67 -12.78
C LEU A 94 11.97 2.24 -11.57
N VAL A 95 11.61 1.79 -10.37
CA VAL A 95 12.27 2.20 -9.13
C VAL A 95 13.09 1.07 -8.51
N GLU A 96 14.06 1.44 -7.67
CA GLU A 96 14.99 0.52 -7.00
C GLU A 96 14.94 0.67 -5.48
N ASP A 97 15.46 -0.33 -4.76
CA ASP A 97 15.58 -0.29 -3.31
C ASP A 97 16.42 0.92 -2.84
N ASN A 98 15.96 1.57 -1.78
CA ASN A 98 16.56 2.78 -1.20
C ASN A 98 16.53 4.03 -2.11
N GLN A 99 15.97 3.97 -3.30
CA GLN A 99 15.75 5.14 -4.14
C GLN A 99 14.75 6.10 -3.49
N ILE A 100 14.95 7.40 -3.68
CA ILE A 100 13.91 8.41 -3.47
C ILE A 100 13.21 8.62 -4.81
N TRP A 101 11.96 8.21 -4.88
CA TRP A 101 11.06 8.60 -5.97
C TRP A 101 10.46 9.96 -5.63
N LYS A 102 10.58 10.89 -6.55
CA LYS A 102 10.07 12.25 -6.36
C LYS A 102 9.52 12.78 -7.65
N GLU A 103 8.24 13.10 -7.62
CA GLU A 103 7.52 13.73 -8.73
C GLU A 103 6.50 14.73 -8.18
N ASP A 104 6.44 15.90 -8.76
CA ASP A 104 5.60 17.01 -8.30
C ASP A 104 5.79 17.30 -6.79
N ASN A 105 4.73 17.15 -6.00
CA ASN A 105 4.75 17.32 -4.54
C ASN A 105 4.80 15.98 -3.78
N PHE A 106 4.94 14.87 -4.50
CA PHE A 106 5.03 13.53 -3.92
C PHE A 106 6.49 13.10 -3.78
N GLU A 107 6.86 12.61 -2.60
CA GLU A 107 8.21 12.16 -2.34
C GLU A 107 8.19 10.94 -1.42
N ALA A 108 8.66 9.79 -1.93
CA ALA A 108 8.67 8.54 -1.21
C ALA A 108 10.02 7.82 -1.31
N LYS A 109 10.48 7.26 -0.20
CA LYS A 109 11.58 6.30 -0.21
C LYS A 109 11.02 4.93 -0.59
N ILE A 110 11.68 4.28 -1.53
CA ILE A 110 11.38 2.91 -1.94
C ILE A 110 12.11 1.95 -0.99
N ILE A 111 11.39 1.00 -0.43
CA ILE A 111 11.95 -0.02 0.45
C ILE A 111 11.59 -1.39 -0.13
N HIS A 112 12.61 -2.15 -0.57
CA HIS A 112 12.40 -3.52 -1.03
C HIS A 112 12.13 -4.44 0.16
N ILE A 113 10.98 -5.09 0.15
CA ILE A 113 10.44 -5.92 1.23
C ILE A 113 9.96 -7.29 0.70
N PRO A 114 10.87 -8.11 0.16
CA PRO A 114 10.53 -9.42 -0.39
C PRO A 114 10.01 -10.39 0.67
N GLY A 115 9.25 -11.37 0.22
CA GLY A 115 8.68 -12.43 1.05
C GLY A 115 7.35 -12.91 0.49
N HIS A 116 6.36 -12.03 0.44
CA HIS A 116 5.08 -12.31 -0.21
C HIS A 116 5.29 -12.54 -1.71
N THR A 117 5.91 -11.59 -2.39
CA THR A 117 6.54 -11.77 -3.70
C THR A 117 8.01 -11.39 -3.64
N THR A 118 8.80 -11.78 -4.64
CA THR A 118 10.23 -11.44 -4.71
C THR A 118 10.47 -9.98 -5.08
N GLY A 119 9.55 -9.37 -5.85
CA GLY A 119 9.62 -7.97 -6.28
C GLY A 119 8.86 -6.99 -5.40
N HIS A 120 8.40 -7.39 -4.21
CA HIS A 120 7.57 -6.54 -3.36
C HIS A 120 8.34 -5.35 -2.80
N ILE A 121 7.77 -4.14 -2.96
CA ILE A 121 8.29 -2.89 -2.40
C ILE A 121 7.26 -2.19 -1.51
N ALA A 122 7.72 -1.34 -0.62
CA ALA A 122 6.89 -0.35 0.06
C ALA A 122 7.24 1.06 -0.41
N PHE A 123 6.23 1.93 -0.47
CA PHE A 123 6.38 3.36 -0.67
C PHE A 123 6.30 4.06 0.68
N TYR A 124 7.43 4.59 1.17
CA TYR A 124 7.50 5.31 2.44
C TYR A 124 7.57 6.82 2.20
N PHE A 125 6.45 7.51 2.39
CA PHE A 125 6.32 8.97 2.36
C PHE A 125 6.82 9.50 3.72
N PHE A 126 8.12 9.68 3.80
CA PHE A 126 8.80 9.95 5.08
C PHE A 126 8.48 11.33 5.67
N ASN A 127 8.15 12.32 4.84
CA ASN A 127 7.74 13.65 5.29
C ASN A 127 6.38 13.61 6.01
N GLU A 128 5.47 12.78 5.55
CA GLU A 128 4.12 12.55 6.07
C GLU A 128 4.08 11.45 7.13
N LYS A 129 5.17 10.67 7.27
CA LYS A 129 5.28 9.48 8.13
C LYS A 129 4.22 8.44 7.81
N ILE A 130 4.10 8.12 6.53
CA ILE A 130 3.12 7.18 5.98
C ILE A 130 3.85 6.13 5.15
N ILE A 131 3.51 4.85 5.34
CA ILE A 131 4.04 3.76 4.53
C ILE A 131 2.92 2.89 3.99
N PHE A 132 3.00 2.57 2.69
CA PHE A 132 2.14 1.61 2.01
C PHE A 132 2.90 0.29 1.90
N THR A 133 2.43 -0.74 2.61
CA THR A 133 3.13 -2.02 2.79
C THR A 133 2.62 -3.13 1.90
N GLY A 134 1.57 -2.85 1.09
CA GLY A 134 0.91 -3.87 0.30
C GLY A 134 0.62 -5.11 1.14
N ASP A 135 1.10 -6.26 0.67
CA ASP A 135 0.86 -7.56 1.28
C ASP A 135 2.04 -8.09 2.13
N THR A 136 2.95 -7.21 2.55
CA THR A 136 4.00 -7.61 3.48
C THR A 136 3.54 -7.54 4.93
N LEU A 137 2.93 -6.43 5.37
CA LEU A 137 2.47 -6.24 6.75
C LEU A 137 1.00 -5.81 6.79
N PHE A 138 0.19 -6.55 7.53
CA PHE A 138 -1.21 -6.24 7.83
C PHE A 138 -1.41 -5.89 9.30
N SER A 139 -2.60 -5.44 9.64
CA SER A 139 -3.01 -5.36 11.03
C SER A 139 -3.03 -6.75 11.66
N LEU A 140 -2.21 -6.96 12.71
CA LEU A 140 -2.06 -8.22 13.45
C LEU A 140 -1.53 -9.40 12.62
N GLY A 141 -0.87 -9.16 11.50
CA GLY A 141 -0.35 -10.26 10.68
C GLY A 141 0.57 -9.81 9.56
N CYS A 142 1.01 -10.75 8.77
CA CYS A 142 1.81 -10.54 7.56
C CYS A 142 1.29 -11.39 6.41
N GLY A 143 1.73 -11.07 5.19
CA GLY A 143 1.34 -11.77 3.99
C GLY A 143 1.83 -13.21 3.93
N LYS A 144 1.10 -14.03 3.18
CA LYS A 144 1.55 -15.38 2.84
C LYS A 144 2.80 -15.29 1.96
N ILE A 145 3.76 -16.18 2.21
CA ILE A 145 4.98 -16.28 1.40
C ILE A 145 4.68 -17.14 0.17
N PHE A 146 4.60 -16.51 -1.01
CA PHE A 146 4.38 -17.23 -2.27
C PHE A 146 5.68 -17.46 -3.03
N GLU A 147 6.57 -16.46 -3.09
CA GLU A 147 7.78 -16.51 -3.91
C GLU A 147 9.07 -16.44 -3.07
N GLY A 148 9.04 -15.73 -1.95
CA GLY A 148 10.20 -15.53 -1.08
C GLY A 148 10.39 -16.63 -0.06
N THR A 149 11.19 -16.32 0.94
CA THR A 149 11.53 -17.20 2.08
C THR A 149 11.07 -16.59 3.41
N TYR A 150 10.97 -17.42 4.45
CA TYR A 150 10.69 -16.93 5.82
C TYR A 150 11.75 -15.94 6.32
N LYS A 151 13.00 -16.13 5.92
CA LYS A 151 14.09 -15.22 6.27
C LYS A 151 13.88 -13.84 5.63
N GLU A 152 13.58 -13.80 4.34
CA GLU A 152 13.31 -12.54 3.63
C GLU A 152 12.11 -11.81 4.20
N MET A 153 11.00 -12.52 4.48
CA MET A 153 9.83 -11.91 5.12
C MET A 153 10.18 -11.33 6.51
N PHE A 154 10.94 -12.05 7.32
CA PHE A 154 11.38 -11.57 8.64
C PHE A 154 12.25 -10.31 8.53
N GLU A 155 13.20 -10.30 7.59
CA GLU A 155 14.05 -9.14 7.32
C GLU A 155 13.23 -7.95 6.82
N SER A 156 12.23 -8.19 5.96
CA SER A 156 11.30 -7.18 5.44
C SER A 156 10.45 -6.56 6.55
N LEU A 157 9.87 -7.38 7.43
CA LEU A 157 9.13 -6.91 8.60
C LEU A 157 10.04 -6.13 9.57
N SER A 158 11.31 -6.55 9.71
CA SER A 158 12.29 -5.86 10.53
C SER A 158 12.65 -4.47 9.97
N LYS A 159 12.72 -4.31 8.63
CA LYS A 159 12.89 -2.99 8.00
C LYS A 159 11.73 -2.05 8.36
N ILE A 160 10.49 -2.53 8.27
CA ILE A 160 9.30 -1.73 8.62
C ILE A 160 9.28 -1.39 10.10
N LYS A 161 9.58 -2.36 10.98
CA LYS A 161 9.65 -2.16 12.44
C LYS A 161 10.64 -1.09 12.87
N ASN A 162 11.73 -0.89 12.11
CA ASN A 162 12.76 0.09 12.41
C ASN A 162 12.42 1.53 11.92
N LEU A 163 11.26 1.75 11.32
CA LEU A 163 10.76 3.08 11.00
C LEU A 163 10.33 3.83 12.28
N PRO A 164 10.22 5.15 12.24
CA PRO A 164 9.71 5.93 13.37
C PRO A 164 8.38 5.38 13.90
N GLU A 165 8.21 5.33 15.22
CA GLU A 165 7.05 4.72 15.89
C GLU A 165 5.70 5.39 15.53
N ASP A 166 5.73 6.65 15.11
CA ASP A 166 4.56 7.41 14.67
C ASP A 166 4.25 7.25 13.17
N THR A 167 4.94 6.30 12.49
CA THR A 167 4.65 5.97 11.09
C THR A 167 3.30 5.27 10.97
N LYS A 168 2.41 5.82 10.14
CA LYS A 168 1.10 5.22 9.83
C LYS A 168 1.25 4.18 8.71
N ILE A 169 0.71 2.99 8.94
CA ILE A 169 0.79 1.86 8.02
C ILE A 169 -0.52 1.73 7.27
N TYR A 170 -0.43 1.60 5.95
CA TYR A 170 -1.52 1.34 5.02
C TYR A 170 -1.24 0.03 4.28
N CYS A 171 -2.03 -1.00 4.55
CA CYS A 171 -1.83 -2.36 4.02
C CYS A 171 -2.80 -2.69 2.89
N GLY A 172 -2.52 -3.76 2.12
CA GLY A 172 -3.30 -4.13 0.94
C GLY A 172 -4.69 -4.66 1.24
N HIS A 173 -4.91 -5.29 2.41
CA HIS A 173 -6.17 -5.99 2.72
C HIS A 173 -6.69 -5.77 4.13
N GLU A 174 -8.02 -5.96 4.31
CA GLU A 174 -8.69 -5.96 5.59
C GLU A 174 -8.76 -7.38 6.19
N TYR A 175 -7.67 -7.82 6.78
CA TYR A 175 -7.57 -9.14 7.43
C TYR A 175 -7.57 -9.06 8.96
N THR A 176 -7.84 -7.90 9.55
CA THR A 176 -7.66 -7.66 10.99
C THR A 176 -8.43 -8.65 11.85
N LEU A 177 -9.71 -8.90 11.54
CA LEU A 177 -10.53 -9.83 12.32
C LEU A 177 -10.02 -11.27 12.21
N GLN A 178 -9.63 -11.70 11.02
CA GLN A 178 -9.09 -13.05 10.80
C GLN A 178 -7.75 -13.23 11.52
N ASN A 179 -6.85 -12.26 11.35
CA ASN A 179 -5.54 -12.27 12.03
C ASN A 179 -5.68 -12.25 13.56
N SER A 180 -6.68 -11.52 14.07
CA SER A 180 -6.92 -11.45 15.52
C SER A 180 -7.26 -12.79 16.14
N LYS A 181 -7.99 -13.67 15.43
CA LYS A 181 -8.31 -15.03 15.88
C LYS A 181 -7.05 -15.87 16.04
N PHE A 182 -6.15 -15.80 15.06
CA PHE A 182 -4.86 -16.47 15.12
C PHE A 182 -4.01 -15.94 16.28
N CYS A 183 -3.91 -14.61 16.42
CA CYS A 183 -3.11 -14.00 17.47
C CYS A 183 -3.59 -14.39 18.87
N ILE A 184 -4.91 -14.37 19.14
CA ILE A 184 -5.44 -14.70 20.47
C ILE A 184 -5.29 -16.19 20.81
N GLU A 185 -5.29 -17.08 19.81
CA GLU A 185 -5.02 -18.49 20.01
C GLU A 185 -3.58 -18.74 20.45
N HIS A 186 -2.61 -17.97 19.95
CA HIS A 186 -1.18 -18.13 20.22
C HIS A 186 -0.66 -17.29 21.39
N ASP A 187 -1.33 -16.17 21.70
CA ASP A 187 -0.95 -15.30 22.82
C ASP A 187 -2.20 -14.82 23.60
N PRO A 188 -2.94 -15.76 24.24
CA PRO A 188 -4.21 -15.46 24.90
C PRO A 188 -4.09 -14.56 26.12
N GLN A 189 -2.89 -14.44 26.72
CA GLN A 189 -2.65 -13.61 27.90
C GLN A 189 -2.28 -12.16 27.59
N ASN A 190 -2.12 -11.81 26.31
CA ASN A 190 -1.74 -10.48 25.86
C ASN A 190 -2.89 -9.48 26.01
N GLN A 191 -2.80 -8.63 27.02
CA GLN A 191 -3.84 -7.66 27.33
C GLN A 191 -3.99 -6.57 26.27
N ASP A 192 -2.90 -6.21 25.58
CA ASP A 192 -2.95 -5.21 24.50
C ASP A 192 -3.68 -5.79 23.29
N LEU A 193 -3.43 -7.05 22.96
CA LEU A 193 -4.13 -7.78 21.93
C LEU A 193 -5.63 -7.88 22.26
N GLN A 194 -5.99 -8.28 23.49
CA GLN A 194 -7.38 -8.37 23.93
C GLN A 194 -8.10 -7.01 23.82
N ARG A 195 -7.47 -5.92 24.26
CA ARG A 195 -8.01 -4.56 24.10
C ARG A 195 -8.20 -4.16 22.64
N LYS A 196 -7.25 -4.53 21.77
CA LYS A 196 -7.35 -4.26 20.33
C LYS A 196 -8.51 -5.03 19.71
N ILE A 197 -8.68 -6.31 20.05
CA ILE A 197 -9.79 -7.14 19.56
C ILE A 197 -11.14 -6.58 19.98
N THR A 198 -11.29 -6.14 21.23
CA THR A 198 -12.51 -5.47 21.70
C THR A 198 -12.84 -4.26 20.84
N LYS A 199 -11.88 -3.38 20.59
CA LYS A 199 -12.09 -2.20 19.73
C LYS A 199 -12.41 -2.53 18.27
N ILE A 200 -11.93 -3.64 17.74
CA ILE A 200 -12.26 -4.11 16.39
C ILE A 200 -13.73 -4.53 16.35
N ASN A 201 -14.17 -5.33 17.33
CA ASN A 201 -15.54 -5.82 17.40
C ASN A 201 -16.57 -4.69 17.64
N GLU A 202 -16.18 -3.57 18.27
CA GLU A 202 -17.04 -2.39 18.44
C GLU A 202 -17.25 -1.58 17.15
N LYS A 203 -16.42 -1.81 16.12
CA LYS A 203 -16.48 -1.09 14.84
C LYS A 203 -17.16 -1.86 13.72
N LEU A 204 -17.40 -3.15 13.93
CA LEU A 204 -18.13 -4.03 13.01
C LEU A 204 -19.62 -4.03 13.32
#